data_bf28c2ce56676e81cacde5717b0723a5
#
_entry.id   bf28c2ce56676e81cacde5717b0723a5
#
_cell.length_a   1.000
_cell.length_b   1.000
_cell.length_c   1.000
_cell.angle_alpha   90.00
_cell.angle_beta   90.00
_cell.angle_gamma   90.00
#
_symmetry.space_group_name_H-M   'P 1'
#
loop_
_entity.id
_entity.type
_entity.pdbx_description
1 polymer ?
#
loop_
_entity_poly.entity_id
_entity_poly.type
_entity_poly.pdbx_seq_one_letter_code
_entity_poly.pdbx_strand_id
1 'polypeptide(L)'
;SIAVTFEGNGSFYFPNQKVNYEVTVNDPDDPTVGEDLSSLYLSADYIEGFDKAEAALGHQVMSEAMAGKSLMESLTCKSCHQIDGKSVGPGYTDVAKKYADSPEAVDKLINKIIKGGSGVWGETMMPANPTLKEGDARKIVAFVLSLDGKDDQEPSLPAKGQLDPLQGKKLANNGVMLLNASFTDKGGNNIKPLSTSKTVFLRNNNINLGE
;
A
#
# COMPACT_ATOMS: atom_id res chain seq x y z
N SER A 1 7.68 8.39 -14.71
CA SER A 1 6.86 9.23 -13.80
C SER A 1 5.38 8.94 -13.98
N ILE A 2 4.56 9.16 -12.91
CA ILE A 2 3.10 9.03 -12.92
C ILE A 2 2.47 10.42 -12.83
N ALA A 3 1.53 10.73 -13.72
CA ALA A 3 0.69 11.91 -13.63
C ALA A 3 -0.76 11.49 -13.36
N VAL A 4 -1.40 12.15 -12.39
CA VAL A 4 -2.81 11.99 -12.06
C VAL A 4 -3.50 13.31 -12.30
N THR A 5 -4.55 13.30 -13.12
CA THR A 5 -5.35 14.47 -13.43
C THR A 5 -6.82 14.22 -13.09
N PHE A 6 -7.50 15.27 -12.66
CA PHE A 6 -8.93 15.26 -12.41
C PHE A 6 -9.62 16.27 -13.32
N GLU A 7 -10.78 15.92 -13.82
CA GLU A 7 -11.60 16.86 -14.58
C GLU A 7 -12.15 17.93 -13.62
N GLY A 8 -11.87 19.20 -13.95
CA GLY A 8 -12.25 20.33 -13.12
C GLY A 8 -11.22 20.67 -12.05
N ASN A 9 -11.55 20.44 -10.78
CA ASN A 9 -10.70 20.85 -9.66
C ASN A 9 -9.91 19.65 -9.09
N GLY A 10 -8.59 19.72 -9.18
CA GLY A 10 -7.68 18.69 -8.64
C GLY A 10 -7.39 18.79 -7.13
N SER A 11 -8.12 19.63 -6.37
CA SER A 11 -7.88 19.83 -4.94
C SER A 11 -9.09 19.49 -4.06
N PHE A 12 -10.31 19.52 -4.62
CA PHE A 12 -11.54 19.35 -3.87
C PHE A 12 -12.48 18.36 -4.56
N TYR A 13 -13.29 17.68 -3.76
CA TYR A 13 -14.44 16.90 -4.22
C TYR A 13 -15.75 17.44 -3.64
N PHE A 14 -16.85 17.12 -4.30
CA PHE A 14 -18.20 17.35 -3.81
C PHE A 14 -18.80 15.99 -3.42
N PRO A 15 -19.31 15.82 -2.19
CA PRO A 15 -19.74 14.51 -1.68
C PRO A 15 -20.81 13.78 -2.52
N ASN A 16 -21.60 14.55 -3.26
CA ASN A 16 -22.71 14.03 -4.08
C ASN A 16 -22.38 13.96 -5.57
N GLN A 17 -21.12 14.17 -5.95
CA GLN A 17 -20.69 14.16 -7.34
C GLN A 17 -19.54 13.16 -7.52
N LYS A 18 -19.59 12.41 -8.60
CA LYS A 18 -18.46 11.55 -8.98
C LYS A 18 -17.29 12.39 -9.46
N VAL A 19 -16.10 11.91 -9.18
CA VAL A 19 -14.83 12.53 -9.61
C VAL A 19 -14.33 11.78 -10.83
N ASN A 20 -14.17 12.49 -11.95
CA ASN A 20 -13.52 11.96 -13.14
C ASN A 20 -12.01 12.07 -12.98
N TYR A 21 -11.30 11.02 -13.27
CA TYR A 21 -9.83 10.98 -13.18
C TYR A 21 -9.21 10.32 -14.40
N GLU A 22 -7.96 10.67 -14.66
CA GLU A 22 -7.10 10.04 -15.65
C GLU A 22 -5.67 9.93 -15.10
N VAL A 23 -5.08 8.74 -15.24
CA VAL A 23 -3.71 8.45 -14.83
C VAL A 23 -2.90 8.10 -16.05
N THR A 24 -1.78 8.78 -16.22
CA THR A 24 -0.82 8.53 -17.30
C THR A 24 0.54 8.19 -16.70
N VAL A 25 1.24 7.29 -17.36
CA VAL A 25 2.62 6.93 -17.02
C VAL A 25 3.51 7.39 -18.14
N ASN A 26 4.59 8.08 -17.79
CA ASN A 26 5.61 8.51 -18.73
C ASN A 26 6.98 8.06 -18.25
N ASP A 27 7.68 7.34 -19.10
CA ASP A 27 9.07 6.98 -18.89
C ASP A 27 9.91 7.63 -19.98
N PRO A 28 10.86 8.54 -19.64
CA PRO A 28 11.73 9.17 -20.63
C PRO A 28 12.61 8.19 -21.40
N ASP A 29 12.93 7.04 -20.77
CA ASP A 29 13.82 6.03 -21.32
C ASP A 29 13.07 4.95 -22.11
N ASP A 30 11.74 4.84 -21.93
CA ASP A 30 10.87 3.92 -22.67
C ASP A 30 9.54 4.61 -23.06
N PRO A 31 9.45 5.17 -24.25
CA PRO A 31 8.23 5.85 -24.72
C PRO A 31 7.04 4.91 -24.91
N THR A 32 7.24 3.58 -24.92
CA THR A 32 6.16 2.59 -25.08
C THR A 32 5.43 2.28 -23.77
N VAL A 33 5.95 2.71 -22.62
CA VAL A 33 5.35 2.48 -21.31
C VAL A 33 3.92 3.02 -21.22
N GLY A 34 3.61 4.11 -21.91
CA GLY A 34 2.25 4.68 -21.95
C GLY A 34 1.23 3.78 -22.67
N GLU A 35 1.67 2.83 -23.49
CA GLU A 35 0.81 1.91 -24.24
C GLU A 35 0.53 0.61 -23.47
N ASP A 36 1.45 0.19 -22.57
CA ASP A 36 1.30 -1.01 -21.74
C ASP A 36 1.18 -0.63 -20.24
N LEU A 37 -0.04 -0.45 -19.81
CA LEU A 37 -0.37 -0.14 -18.41
C LEU A 37 -0.66 -1.39 -17.57
N SER A 38 -0.26 -2.58 -18.01
CA SER A 38 -0.51 -3.85 -17.29
C SER A 38 0.12 -3.90 -15.88
N SER A 39 1.18 -3.13 -15.65
CA SER A 39 1.83 -2.98 -14.35
C SER A 39 1.36 -1.74 -13.56
N LEU A 40 0.34 -1.04 -14.05
CA LEU A 40 -0.28 0.07 -13.33
C LEU A 40 -1.32 -0.49 -12.36
N TYR A 41 -1.14 -0.20 -11.09
CA TYR A 41 -2.12 -0.49 -10.04
C TYR A 41 -2.67 0.81 -9.48
N LEU A 42 -3.99 0.92 -9.48
CA LEU A 42 -4.72 2.07 -8.99
C LEU A 42 -5.70 1.64 -7.91
N SER A 43 -5.72 2.36 -6.80
CA SER A 43 -6.71 2.21 -5.74
C SER A 43 -7.21 3.56 -5.25
N ALA A 44 -8.45 3.62 -4.82
CA ALA A 44 -9.02 4.80 -4.19
C ALA A 44 -9.49 4.46 -2.78
N ASP A 45 -9.39 5.40 -1.87
CA ASP A 45 -9.89 5.26 -0.51
C ASP A 45 -10.43 6.60 -0.01
N TYR A 46 -11.22 6.53 1.07
CA TYR A 46 -11.70 7.68 1.81
C TYR A 46 -11.30 7.55 3.27
N ILE A 47 -10.50 8.49 3.75
CA ILE A 47 -9.94 8.48 5.10
C ILE A 47 -10.51 9.66 5.90
N GLU A 48 -10.95 9.35 7.13
CA GLU A 48 -11.36 10.34 8.12
C GLU A 48 -10.17 10.75 9.00
N GLY A 49 -10.20 11.96 9.52
CA GLY A 49 -9.20 12.43 10.48
C GLY A 49 -7.82 12.72 9.89
N PHE A 50 -7.76 12.99 8.59
CA PHE A 50 -6.51 13.28 7.92
C PHE A 50 -5.91 14.60 8.41
N ASP A 51 -4.76 14.54 9.08
CA ASP A 51 -4.06 15.74 9.54
C ASP A 51 -3.43 16.50 8.37
N LYS A 52 -3.70 17.81 8.33
CA LYS A 52 -3.10 18.72 7.33
C LYS A 52 -1.57 18.72 7.37
N ALA A 53 -0.97 18.41 8.52
CA ALA A 53 0.47 18.32 8.69
C ALA A 53 1.06 17.12 7.92
N GLU A 54 0.41 15.97 7.95
CA GLU A 54 0.85 14.78 7.18
C GLU A 54 0.71 15.00 5.68
N ALA A 55 -0.38 15.67 5.24
CA ALA A 55 -0.57 16.04 3.84
C ALA A 55 0.48 17.03 3.32
N ALA A 56 0.87 17.99 4.17
CA ALA A 56 1.85 19.03 3.81
C ALA A 56 3.28 18.48 3.71
N LEU A 57 3.59 17.40 4.41
CA LEU A 57 4.90 16.76 4.38
C LEU A 57 5.16 15.93 3.11
N GLY A 58 4.19 15.86 2.19
CA GLY A 58 4.34 15.11 0.93
C GLY A 58 4.55 13.61 1.15
N HIS A 59 4.29 13.11 2.36
CA HIS A 59 4.35 11.69 2.63
C HIS A 59 3.23 11.02 1.82
N GLN A 60 3.66 10.15 0.91
CA GLN A 60 2.76 9.20 0.31
C GLN A 60 2.10 8.44 1.46
N VAL A 61 0.78 8.51 1.58
CA VAL A 61 0.07 7.59 2.45
C VAL A 61 0.20 6.21 1.80
N MET A 62 1.30 5.56 2.14
CA MET A 62 1.50 4.17 1.78
C MET A 62 0.50 3.36 2.59
N SER A 63 -0.18 2.42 1.96
CA SER A 63 -0.94 1.43 2.71
C SER A 63 -0.01 0.81 3.77
N GLU A 64 -0.56 0.38 4.91
CA GLU A 64 0.24 -0.26 5.95
C GLU A 64 1.09 -1.42 5.39
N ALA A 65 0.54 -2.16 4.43
CA ALA A 65 1.24 -3.23 3.74
C ALA A 65 2.44 -2.72 2.92
N MET A 66 2.30 -1.63 2.16
CA MET A 66 3.42 -1.04 1.43
C MET A 66 4.51 -0.49 2.35
N ALA A 67 4.11 0.18 3.44
CA ALA A 67 5.04 0.64 4.46
C ALA A 67 5.76 -0.55 5.12
N GLY A 68 5.04 -1.64 5.38
CA GLY A 68 5.60 -2.90 5.89
C GLY A 68 6.61 -3.54 4.95
N LYS A 69 6.32 -3.54 3.64
CA LYS A 69 7.26 -4.02 2.60
C LYS A 69 8.56 -3.23 2.64
N SER A 70 8.48 -1.90 2.63
CA SER A 70 9.66 -1.03 2.65
C SER A 70 10.48 -1.21 3.92
N LEU A 71 9.83 -1.34 5.09
CA LEU A 71 10.50 -1.64 6.36
C LEU A 71 11.21 -3.00 6.30
N MET A 72 10.54 -4.04 5.84
CA MET A 72 11.12 -5.38 5.71
C MET A 72 12.33 -5.38 4.76
N GLU A 73 12.30 -4.56 3.71
CA GLU A 73 13.42 -4.41 2.76
C GLU A 73 14.63 -3.72 3.37
N SER A 74 14.42 -2.82 4.33
CA SER A 74 15.49 -2.13 5.06
C SER A 74 16.10 -2.96 6.19
N LEU A 75 15.41 -4.03 6.60
CA LEU A 75 15.84 -4.93 7.68
C LEU A 75 16.49 -6.21 7.12
N THR A 76 17.05 -7.03 8.02
CA THR A 76 17.73 -8.28 7.67
C THR A 76 16.79 -9.47 7.43
N CYS A 77 15.48 -9.24 7.36
CA CYS A 77 14.47 -10.31 7.23
C CYS A 77 14.69 -11.21 6.00
N LYS A 78 15.14 -10.61 4.89
CA LYS A 78 15.40 -11.33 3.63
C LYS A 78 16.55 -12.34 3.71
N SER A 79 17.41 -12.27 4.73
CA SER A 79 18.48 -13.25 4.91
C SER A 79 17.96 -14.65 5.25
N CYS A 80 16.76 -14.72 5.84
CA CYS A 80 16.14 -15.97 6.30
C CYS A 80 14.79 -16.28 5.65
N HIS A 81 14.09 -15.28 5.12
CA HIS A 81 12.77 -15.43 4.54
C HIS A 81 12.75 -15.01 3.06
N GLN A 82 11.95 -15.69 2.27
CA GLN A 82 11.63 -15.35 0.88
C GLN A 82 10.13 -15.07 0.74
N ILE A 83 9.71 -14.44 -0.35
CA ILE A 83 8.29 -14.24 -0.62
C ILE A 83 7.62 -15.62 -0.74
N ASP A 84 8.13 -16.45 -1.63
CA ASP A 84 7.62 -17.79 -1.89
C ASP A 84 8.65 -18.86 -1.50
N GLY A 85 8.13 -19.95 -0.95
CA GLY A 85 8.93 -21.10 -0.59
C GLY A 85 9.76 -20.94 0.69
N LYS A 86 10.24 -22.07 1.17
CA LYS A 86 11.04 -22.16 2.40
C LYS A 86 12.51 -21.87 2.10
N SER A 87 13.11 -20.98 2.90
CA SER A 87 14.57 -20.79 3.00
C SER A 87 15.04 -21.28 4.37
N VAL A 88 15.72 -20.47 5.14
CA VAL A 88 15.99 -20.74 6.58
C VAL A 88 14.68 -20.70 7.38
N GLY A 89 13.88 -19.67 7.15
CA GLY A 89 12.51 -19.53 7.67
C GLY A 89 11.44 -19.89 6.63
N PRO A 90 10.15 -19.86 7.01
CA PRO A 90 9.05 -20.08 6.09
C PRO A 90 8.95 -18.97 5.06
N GLY A 91 8.39 -19.26 3.86
CA GLY A 91 7.97 -18.26 2.91
C GLY A 91 6.87 -17.36 3.46
N TYR A 92 6.84 -16.09 3.07
CA TYR A 92 5.81 -15.18 3.56
C TYR A 92 4.42 -15.57 3.07
N THR A 93 4.29 -16.09 1.85
CA THR A 93 3.03 -16.63 1.33
C THR A 93 2.52 -17.84 2.15
N ASP A 94 3.41 -18.68 2.66
CA ASP A 94 3.04 -19.79 3.53
C ASP A 94 2.56 -19.27 4.90
N VAL A 95 3.21 -18.23 5.41
CA VAL A 95 2.79 -17.57 6.66
C VAL A 95 1.42 -16.95 6.47
N ALA A 96 1.21 -16.20 5.39
CA ALA A 96 -0.07 -15.57 5.07
C ALA A 96 -1.20 -16.60 5.01
N LYS A 97 -1.04 -17.66 4.21
CA LYS A 97 -2.02 -18.76 4.10
C LYS A 97 -2.34 -19.43 5.44
N LYS A 98 -1.32 -19.66 6.27
CA LYS A 98 -1.51 -20.30 7.58
C LYS A 98 -2.34 -19.46 8.55
N TYR A 99 -2.25 -18.15 8.45
CA TYR A 99 -2.87 -17.21 9.39
C TYR A 99 -4.04 -16.42 8.80
N ALA A 100 -4.43 -16.63 7.54
CA ALA A 100 -5.47 -15.89 6.83
C ALA A 100 -6.77 -15.73 7.61
N ASP A 101 -7.23 -16.81 8.26
CA ASP A 101 -8.53 -16.82 8.95
C ASP A 101 -8.39 -16.74 10.49
N SER A 102 -7.23 -16.30 11.00
CA SER A 102 -6.99 -16.22 12.44
C SER A 102 -7.15 -14.79 12.95
N PRO A 103 -8.15 -14.49 13.77
CA PRO A 103 -8.35 -13.15 14.33
C PRO A 103 -7.19 -12.68 15.23
N GLU A 104 -6.43 -13.62 15.80
CA GLU A 104 -5.28 -13.33 16.65
C GLU A 104 -3.94 -13.31 15.89
N ALA A 105 -3.97 -13.48 14.56
CA ALA A 105 -2.76 -13.60 13.74
C ALA A 105 -1.83 -12.41 13.90
N VAL A 106 -2.40 -11.20 13.86
CA VAL A 106 -1.63 -9.95 13.89
C VAL A 106 -0.77 -9.90 15.16
N ASP A 107 -1.37 -10.06 16.33
CA ASP A 107 -0.65 -9.95 17.60
C ASP A 107 0.35 -11.11 17.80
N LYS A 108 -0.01 -12.33 17.36
CA LYS A 108 0.91 -13.48 17.36
C LYS A 108 2.14 -13.24 16.50
N LEU A 109 1.94 -12.71 15.30
CA LEU A 109 3.04 -12.43 14.37
C LEU A 109 3.89 -11.24 14.81
N ILE A 110 3.29 -10.17 15.35
CA ILE A 110 4.02 -9.05 15.96
C ILE A 110 4.93 -9.57 17.09
N ASN A 111 4.37 -10.35 18.01
CA ASN A 111 5.14 -10.93 19.10
C ASN A 111 6.27 -11.83 18.56
N LYS A 112 6.02 -12.60 17.49
CA LYS A 112 7.02 -13.44 16.86
C LYS A 112 8.17 -12.64 16.25
N ILE A 113 7.89 -11.52 15.60
CA ILE A 113 8.91 -10.64 15.04
C ILE A 113 9.76 -10.03 16.16
N ILE A 114 9.13 -9.51 17.22
CA ILE A 114 9.83 -8.79 18.29
C ILE A 114 10.61 -9.75 19.19
N LYS A 115 9.98 -10.87 19.61
CA LYS A 115 10.55 -11.80 20.59
C LYS A 115 11.33 -12.97 19.99
N GLY A 116 11.15 -13.23 18.69
CA GLY A 116 11.75 -14.38 18.02
C GLY A 116 11.17 -15.73 18.48
N GLY A 117 11.99 -16.77 18.40
CA GLY A 117 11.65 -18.11 18.87
C GLY A 117 11.43 -19.13 17.75
N SER A 118 11.16 -20.40 18.13
CA SER A 118 10.95 -21.54 17.24
C SER A 118 9.58 -22.19 17.45
N GLY A 119 9.34 -23.33 16.87
CA GLY A 119 8.22 -24.25 17.14
C GLY A 119 7.17 -24.32 16.05
N VAL A 120 6.54 -23.21 15.63
CA VAL A 120 5.41 -23.24 14.67
C VAL A 120 5.82 -23.75 13.28
N TRP A 121 7.07 -23.46 12.88
CA TRP A 121 7.63 -23.80 11.58
C TRP A 121 8.83 -24.76 11.69
N GLY A 122 8.98 -25.42 12.82
CA GLY A 122 10.07 -26.31 13.14
C GLY A 122 11.01 -25.77 14.21
N GLU A 123 12.16 -26.41 14.36
CA GLU A 123 13.12 -26.11 15.42
C GLU A 123 14.02 -24.91 15.15
N THR A 124 14.09 -24.47 13.88
CA THR A 124 14.89 -23.32 13.49
C THR A 124 14.41 -22.07 14.23
N MET A 125 15.33 -21.44 14.94
CA MET A 125 15.03 -20.27 15.76
C MET A 125 15.04 -19.00 14.90
N MET A 126 13.96 -18.24 14.92
CA MET A 126 13.90 -16.87 14.41
C MET A 126 14.55 -15.94 15.44
N PRO A 127 15.56 -15.13 15.07
CA PRO A 127 16.14 -14.15 15.98
C PRO A 127 15.11 -13.11 16.43
N ALA A 128 15.27 -12.60 17.65
CA ALA A 128 14.47 -11.51 18.16
C ALA A 128 14.87 -10.17 17.54
N ASN A 129 13.91 -9.26 17.40
CA ASN A 129 14.13 -7.86 16.96
C ASN A 129 13.64 -6.89 18.06
N PRO A 130 14.32 -6.81 19.22
CA PRO A 130 13.83 -6.10 20.40
C PRO A 130 13.80 -4.56 20.22
N THR A 131 14.53 -4.03 19.25
CA THR A 131 14.56 -2.59 18.93
C THR A 131 13.46 -2.18 17.96
N LEU A 132 12.78 -3.13 17.32
CA LEU A 132 11.69 -2.84 16.40
C LEU A 132 10.44 -2.41 17.17
N LYS A 133 9.90 -1.24 16.84
CA LYS A 133 8.67 -0.74 17.47
C LYS A 133 7.47 -1.59 17.04
N GLU A 134 6.52 -1.77 17.95
CA GLU A 134 5.32 -2.57 17.69
C GLU A 134 4.52 -2.06 16.46
N GLY A 135 4.40 -0.74 16.27
CA GLY A 135 3.75 -0.15 15.12
C GLY A 135 4.44 -0.49 13.79
N ASP A 136 5.77 -0.60 13.78
CA ASP A 136 6.51 -1.00 12.58
C ASP A 136 6.40 -2.51 12.34
N ALA A 137 6.43 -3.32 13.40
CA ALA A 137 6.15 -4.75 13.31
C ALA A 137 4.73 -5.00 12.77
N ARG A 138 3.73 -4.21 13.16
CA ARG A 138 2.34 -4.28 12.67
C ARG A 138 2.27 -4.04 11.16
N LYS A 139 2.97 -3.04 10.64
CA LYS A 139 3.05 -2.77 9.19
C LYS A 139 3.69 -3.95 8.44
N ILE A 140 4.77 -4.53 8.97
CA ILE A 140 5.40 -5.72 8.38
C ILE A 140 4.40 -6.89 8.35
N VAL A 141 3.66 -7.11 9.43
CA VAL A 141 2.64 -8.17 9.51
C VAL A 141 1.52 -7.91 8.51
N ALA A 142 1.07 -6.65 8.35
CA ALA A 142 0.06 -6.31 7.35
C ALA A 142 0.53 -6.66 5.93
N PHE A 143 1.78 -6.38 5.60
CA PHE A 143 2.36 -6.80 4.32
C PHE A 143 2.41 -8.33 4.18
N VAL A 144 2.91 -9.03 5.19
CA VAL A 144 3.00 -10.50 5.13
C VAL A 144 1.63 -11.13 4.95
N LEU A 145 0.62 -10.68 5.69
CA LEU A 145 -0.73 -11.23 5.60
C LEU A 145 -1.42 -10.90 4.26
N SER A 146 -1.06 -9.81 3.60
CA SER A 146 -1.57 -9.49 2.26
C SER A 146 -1.08 -10.44 1.16
N LEU A 147 -0.17 -11.37 1.48
CA LEU A 147 0.37 -12.37 0.55
C LEU A 147 -0.37 -13.72 0.62
N ASP A 148 -1.55 -13.77 1.20
CA ASP A 148 -2.31 -15.02 1.42
C ASP A 148 -2.82 -15.69 0.12
N GLY A 149 -2.64 -15.03 -1.01
CA GLY A 149 -3.06 -15.49 -2.33
C GLY A 149 -4.58 -15.41 -2.52
N LYS A 150 -5.30 -14.89 -1.54
CA LYS A 150 -6.62 -14.35 -1.77
C LYS A 150 -6.37 -13.04 -2.52
N ASP A 151 -6.92 -12.95 -3.71
CA ASP A 151 -6.90 -11.73 -4.53
C ASP A 151 -7.83 -10.68 -3.89
N ASP A 152 -7.63 -10.43 -2.58
CA ASP A 152 -8.29 -9.38 -1.82
C ASP A 152 -7.70 -8.00 -2.13
N GLN A 153 -6.73 -7.93 -3.05
CA GLN A 153 -6.46 -6.69 -3.72
C GLN A 153 -7.71 -6.35 -4.52
N GLU A 154 -8.43 -5.34 -4.07
CA GLU A 154 -9.47 -4.76 -4.90
C GLU A 154 -8.92 -4.64 -6.32
N PRO A 155 -9.69 -5.08 -7.34
CA PRO A 155 -9.21 -5.03 -8.72
C PRO A 155 -8.72 -3.61 -9.00
N SER A 156 -7.55 -3.51 -9.63
CA SER A 156 -7.01 -2.20 -10.00
C SER A 156 -8.08 -1.39 -10.74
N LEU A 157 -8.25 -0.16 -10.33
CA LEU A 157 -9.10 0.77 -11.06
C LEU A 157 -8.54 0.98 -12.47
N PRO A 158 -9.39 1.23 -13.48
CA PRO A 158 -8.92 1.56 -14.82
C PRO A 158 -8.11 2.85 -14.81
N ALA A 159 -7.18 3.01 -15.74
CA ALA A 159 -6.35 4.22 -15.85
C ALA A 159 -7.17 5.51 -16.06
N LYS A 160 -8.40 5.40 -16.53
CA LYS A 160 -9.36 6.49 -16.67
C LYS A 160 -10.74 6.03 -16.22
N GLY A 161 -11.43 6.85 -15.41
CA GLY A 161 -12.74 6.47 -14.89
C GLY A 161 -13.39 7.53 -14.01
N GLN A 162 -14.41 7.06 -13.30
CA GLN A 162 -15.15 7.86 -12.32
C GLN A 162 -15.10 7.19 -10.96
N LEU A 163 -14.95 7.99 -9.91
CA LEU A 163 -14.91 7.55 -8.52
C LEU A 163 -16.04 8.19 -7.71
N ASP A 164 -16.61 7.42 -6.80
CA ASP A 164 -17.34 7.95 -5.66
C ASP A 164 -16.30 8.52 -4.67
N PRO A 165 -16.32 9.84 -4.37
CA PRO A 165 -15.33 10.41 -3.48
C PRO A 165 -15.38 9.87 -2.05
N LEU A 166 -16.49 9.31 -1.62
CA LEU A 166 -16.66 8.74 -0.27
C LEU A 166 -16.35 7.24 -0.22
N GLN A 167 -16.17 6.59 -1.37
CA GLN A 167 -15.95 5.13 -1.44
C GLN A 167 -16.97 4.32 -0.62
N GLY A 168 -18.24 4.74 -0.67
CA GLY A 168 -19.33 4.12 0.09
C GLY A 168 -19.33 4.40 1.60
N LYS A 169 -18.38 5.19 2.11
CA LYS A 169 -18.30 5.58 3.52
C LYS A 169 -19.15 6.80 3.83
N LYS A 170 -19.33 7.11 5.11
CA LYS A 170 -20.05 8.31 5.55
C LYS A 170 -19.15 9.54 5.42
N LEU A 171 -19.76 10.67 5.06
CA LEU A 171 -19.07 11.95 5.01
C LEU A 171 -18.59 12.36 6.40
N ALA A 172 -17.30 12.67 6.53
CA ALA A 172 -16.69 13.27 7.71
C ALA A 172 -16.22 14.70 7.41
N ASN A 173 -16.21 15.57 8.42
CA ASN A 173 -15.84 16.99 8.26
C ASN A 173 -14.40 17.17 7.76
N ASN A 174 -13.50 16.26 8.15
CA ASN A 174 -12.10 16.24 7.75
C ASN A 174 -11.75 15.02 6.86
N GLY A 175 -12.75 14.48 6.17
CA GLY A 175 -12.56 13.35 5.28
C GLY A 175 -11.85 13.75 3.99
N VAL A 176 -10.97 12.88 3.53
CA VAL A 176 -10.14 13.06 2.35
C VAL A 176 -10.28 11.84 1.46
N MET A 177 -10.58 12.07 0.18
CA MET A 177 -10.47 11.05 -0.84
C MET A 177 -9.02 10.93 -1.29
N LEU A 178 -8.52 9.70 -1.37
CA LEU A 178 -7.20 9.39 -1.90
C LEU A 178 -7.33 8.62 -3.21
N LEU A 179 -6.44 8.92 -4.15
CA LEU A 179 -6.17 8.08 -5.30
C LEU A 179 -4.70 7.73 -5.30
N ASN A 180 -4.41 6.44 -5.16
CA ASN A 180 -3.06 5.89 -5.19
C ASN A 180 -2.80 5.27 -6.56
N ALA A 181 -1.66 5.61 -7.14
CA ALA A 181 -1.17 5.02 -8.37
C ALA A 181 0.22 4.45 -8.12
N SER A 182 0.46 3.22 -8.51
CA SER A 182 1.79 2.61 -8.54
C SER A 182 2.04 1.96 -9.88
N PHE A 183 3.25 2.08 -10.37
CA PHE A 183 3.67 1.48 -11.63
C PHE A 183 5.06 0.88 -11.46
N THR A 184 5.25 -0.32 -12.02
CA THR A 184 6.55 -0.99 -12.05
C THR A 184 6.91 -1.23 -13.51
N ASP A 185 8.04 -0.67 -13.96
CA ASP A 185 8.55 -0.90 -15.30
C ASP A 185 9.06 -2.35 -15.47
N LYS A 186 9.32 -2.74 -16.69
CA LYS A 186 9.84 -4.09 -17.01
C LYS A 186 11.36 -4.21 -16.78
N GLY A 187 12.04 -3.09 -16.47
CA GLY A 187 13.49 -3.04 -16.54
C GLY A 187 14.01 -3.29 -17.97
N GLY A 188 15.30 -3.38 -18.16
CA GLY A 188 15.90 -3.71 -19.44
C GLY A 188 17.42 -3.54 -19.41
N ASN A 189 18.14 -4.17 -20.35
CA ASN A 189 19.59 -4.02 -20.51
C ASN A 189 20.39 -4.15 -19.20
N ASN A 190 20.09 -5.15 -18.36
CA ASN A 190 20.65 -5.39 -17.03
C ASN A 190 20.19 -4.38 -15.93
N ILE A 191 19.19 -3.56 -16.19
CA ILE A 191 18.56 -2.71 -15.19
C ILE A 191 17.37 -3.47 -14.58
N LYS A 192 17.33 -3.54 -13.25
CA LYS A 192 16.20 -4.16 -12.54
C LYS A 192 14.94 -3.30 -12.70
N PRO A 193 13.74 -3.93 -12.70
CA PRO A 193 12.49 -3.19 -12.65
C PRO A 193 12.47 -2.13 -11.55
N LEU A 194 12.03 -0.93 -11.88
CA LEU A 194 11.88 0.19 -10.95
C LEU A 194 10.41 0.44 -10.72
N SER A 195 10.06 0.63 -9.44
CA SER A 195 8.69 0.99 -9.05
C SER A 195 8.61 2.46 -8.70
N THR A 196 7.56 3.09 -9.16
CA THR A 196 7.21 4.47 -8.78
C THR A 196 5.77 4.51 -8.29
N SER A 197 5.46 5.42 -7.38
CA SER A 197 4.10 5.60 -6.90
C SER A 197 3.76 7.07 -6.75
N LYS A 198 2.48 7.38 -6.81
CA LYS A 198 1.94 8.72 -6.59
C LYS A 198 0.59 8.63 -5.88
N THR A 199 0.44 9.40 -4.82
CA THR A 199 -0.83 9.58 -4.12
C THR A 199 -1.31 11.01 -4.31
N VAL A 200 -2.58 11.17 -4.64
CA VAL A 200 -3.23 12.46 -4.76
C VAL A 200 -4.43 12.51 -3.83
N PHE A 201 -4.66 13.67 -3.23
CA PHE A 201 -5.69 13.90 -2.22
C PHE A 201 -6.69 14.92 -2.74
N LEU A 202 -7.97 14.61 -2.60
CA LEU A 202 -9.05 15.59 -2.76
C LEU A 202 -9.73 15.83 -1.41
N ARG A 203 -9.95 17.09 -1.07
CA ARG A 203 -10.64 17.50 0.16
C ARG A 203 -12.10 17.77 -0.10
N ASN A 204 -12.91 17.68 0.94
CA ASN A 204 -14.31 18.09 0.85
C ASN A 204 -14.41 19.60 0.61
N ASN A 205 -15.15 19.99 -0.41
CA ASN A 205 -15.38 21.42 -0.69
C ASN A 205 -16.39 22.07 0.29
N ASN A 206 -17.18 21.27 0.99
CA ASN A 206 -18.17 21.75 1.98
C ASN A 206 -17.59 21.90 3.40
N ILE A 207 -16.32 22.17 3.55
CA ILE A 207 -15.78 22.56 4.84
C ILE A 207 -16.38 23.95 5.16
N ASN A 208 -17.41 23.99 5.99
CA ASN A 208 -17.76 25.19 6.69
C ASN A 208 -16.52 25.59 7.48
N LEU A 209 -15.80 26.58 7.00
CA LEU A 209 -14.84 27.32 7.81
C LEU A 209 -15.67 27.95 8.90
N GLY A 210 -15.73 27.30 10.07
CA GLY A 210 -16.52 27.73 11.19
C GLY A 210 -16.25 29.21 11.49
N GLU A 211 -17.33 29.95 11.62
CA GLU A 211 -17.36 31.26 12.24
C GLU A 211 -16.85 31.19 13.67
#